data_0f6e33c7bedb61c32abe181480b666ca
#
_entry.id   0f6e33c7bedb61c32abe181480b666ca
#
_cell.length_a   1.000
_cell.length_b   1.000
_cell.length_c   1.000
_cell.angle_alpha   90.00
_cell.angle_beta   90.00
_cell.angle_gamma   90.00
#
_symmetry.space_group_name_H-M   'P 1'
#
loop_
_entity.id
_entity.type
_entity.pdbx_description
1 polymer ?
#
loop_
_entity_poly.entity_id
_entity_poly.type
_entity_poly.pdbx_seq_one_letter_code
_entity_poly.pdbx_strand_id
1 'polypeptide(L)'
;MKKNLKRSTLCVQAGWEPKNGESRVLPIVQSTTFKYDNSEEMAMLFDLKKEGYFYTRLQNPTNDAVAKKIAALEGGVGAMLTSSGQAANFYAV
;
A
#
# COMPACT_ATOMS: atom_id res chain seq x y z
N MET A 1 1.98 -6.91 -12.34
CA MET A 1 1.03 -6.25 -13.25
C MET A 1 1.55 -6.36 -14.69
N LYS A 2 0.67 -6.53 -15.64
CA LYS A 2 1.05 -6.64 -17.05
C LYS A 2 1.59 -5.31 -17.57
N LYS A 3 2.59 -5.38 -18.45
CA LYS A 3 3.15 -4.18 -19.10
C LYS A 3 2.22 -3.67 -20.17
N ASN A 4 2.32 -2.39 -20.48
CA ASN A 4 1.63 -1.75 -21.61
C ASN A 4 0.10 -1.70 -21.48
N LEU A 5 -0.41 -1.66 -20.24
CA LEU A 5 -1.83 -1.41 -20.04
C LEU A 5 -2.15 0.06 -20.31
N LYS A 6 -3.30 0.31 -20.91
CA LYS A 6 -3.78 1.66 -21.14
C LYS A 6 -4.14 2.32 -19.82
N ARG A 7 -4.08 3.67 -19.78
CA ARG A 7 -4.38 4.44 -18.58
C ARG A 7 -5.77 4.10 -18.01
N SER A 8 -6.77 3.93 -18.86
CA SER A 8 -8.12 3.59 -18.41
C SER A 8 -8.16 2.24 -17.69
N THR A 9 -7.39 1.26 -18.16
CA THR A 9 -7.28 -0.04 -17.49
C THR A 9 -6.56 0.09 -16.16
N LEU A 10 -5.49 0.88 -16.11
CA LEU A 10 -4.75 1.14 -14.88
C LEU A 10 -5.64 1.78 -13.81
N CYS A 11 -6.52 2.71 -14.20
CA CYS A 11 -7.45 3.33 -13.28
C CYS A 11 -8.32 2.32 -12.55
N VAL A 12 -8.66 1.22 -13.21
CA VAL A 12 -9.54 0.19 -12.65
C VAL A 12 -8.76 -0.92 -11.95
N GLN A 13 -7.66 -1.37 -12.54
CA GLN A 13 -6.99 -2.61 -12.12
C GLN A 13 -5.69 -2.42 -11.34
N ALA A 14 -5.02 -1.29 -11.46
CA ALA A 14 -3.73 -1.12 -10.80
C ALA A 14 -3.89 -1.05 -9.27
N GLY A 15 -2.90 -1.58 -8.56
CA GLY A 15 -2.81 -1.48 -7.11
C GLY A 15 -3.45 -2.61 -6.34
N TRP A 16 -4.41 -3.31 -6.91
CA TRP A 16 -5.04 -4.44 -6.25
C TRP A 16 -5.13 -5.63 -7.19
N GLU A 17 -4.47 -6.71 -6.83
CA GLU A 17 -4.47 -7.95 -7.57
C GLU A 17 -4.95 -9.06 -6.65
N PRO A 18 -6.27 -9.35 -6.65
CA PRO A 18 -6.82 -10.36 -5.75
C PRO A 18 -6.31 -11.75 -6.11
N LYS A 19 -5.95 -12.50 -5.07
CA LYS A 19 -5.55 -13.88 -5.19
C LYS A 19 -6.76 -14.78 -5.08
N ASN A 20 -6.54 -16.08 -5.25
CA ASN A 20 -7.61 -17.07 -5.17
C ASN A 20 -8.36 -16.95 -3.83
N GLY A 21 -9.65 -16.72 -3.90
CA GLY A 21 -10.50 -16.59 -2.71
C GLY A 21 -10.56 -15.20 -2.09
N GLU A 22 -9.80 -14.24 -2.62
CA GLU A 22 -9.87 -12.87 -2.12
C GLU A 22 -10.97 -12.06 -2.81
N SER A 23 -11.36 -10.95 -2.21
CA SER A 23 -12.36 -10.06 -2.78
C SER A 23 -11.85 -9.40 -4.05
N ARG A 24 -12.72 -9.21 -5.03
CA ARG A 24 -12.35 -8.49 -6.26
C ARG A 24 -12.06 -7.03 -5.99
N VAL A 25 -12.82 -6.42 -5.07
CA VAL A 25 -12.66 -5.03 -4.70
C VAL A 25 -11.69 -4.93 -3.53
N LEU A 26 -10.84 -3.92 -3.55
CA LEU A 26 -9.89 -3.64 -2.46
C LEU A 26 -10.64 -3.48 -1.14
N PRO A 27 -10.34 -4.29 -0.12
CA PRO A 27 -10.96 -4.13 1.20
C PRO A 27 -10.47 -2.86 1.89
N ILE A 28 -11.32 -2.31 2.74
CA ILE A 28 -10.93 -1.20 3.62
C ILE A 28 -10.45 -1.81 4.94
N VAL A 29 -9.17 -1.70 5.21
CA VAL A 29 -8.55 -2.22 6.43
C VAL A 29 -8.53 -1.10 7.48
N GLN A 30 -9.46 -1.18 8.43
CA GLN A 30 -9.63 -0.14 9.46
C GLN A 30 -8.89 -0.45 10.76
N SER A 31 -7.86 -1.26 10.69
CA SER A 31 -7.09 -1.63 11.87
C SER A 31 -5.89 -0.70 12.06
N THR A 32 -5.66 -0.29 13.31
CA THR A 32 -4.46 0.47 13.66
C THR A 32 -3.25 -0.46 13.77
N THR A 33 -3.44 -1.64 14.34
CA THR A 33 -2.38 -2.61 14.59
C THR A 33 -2.70 -3.93 13.92
N PHE A 34 -1.69 -4.79 13.82
CA PHE A 34 -1.81 -6.10 13.19
C PHE A 34 -1.26 -7.16 14.14
N LYS A 35 -1.94 -8.31 14.17
CA LYS A 35 -1.59 -9.40 15.06
C LYS A 35 -0.52 -10.30 14.45
N TYR A 36 0.45 -10.68 15.25
CA TYR A 36 1.44 -11.70 14.90
C TYR A 36 1.48 -12.75 15.99
N ASP A 37 1.91 -13.94 15.65
CA ASP A 37 1.82 -15.09 16.55
C ASP A 37 2.83 -15.05 17.68
N ASN A 38 3.95 -14.36 17.49
CA ASN A 38 4.98 -14.26 18.51
C ASN A 38 5.74 -12.93 18.42
N SER A 39 6.48 -12.61 19.49
CA SER A 39 7.23 -11.38 19.55
C SER A 39 8.46 -11.36 18.65
N GLU A 40 8.97 -12.53 18.27
CA GLU A 40 10.12 -12.60 17.36
C GLU A 40 9.76 -12.09 15.97
N GLU A 41 8.58 -12.44 15.46
CA GLU A 41 8.09 -11.92 14.19
C GLU A 41 7.92 -10.40 14.23
N MET A 42 7.36 -9.88 15.33
CA MET A 42 7.21 -8.44 15.51
C MET A 42 8.57 -7.74 15.55
N ALA A 43 9.54 -8.32 16.24
CA ALA A 43 10.89 -7.77 16.32
C ALA A 43 11.53 -7.68 14.93
N MET A 44 11.34 -8.69 14.10
CA MET A 44 11.87 -8.69 12.73
C MET A 44 11.25 -7.57 11.89
N LEU A 45 9.96 -7.28 12.08
CA LEU A 45 9.29 -6.18 11.39
C LEU A 45 9.83 -4.83 11.85
N PHE A 46 10.02 -4.64 13.16
CA PHE A 46 10.59 -3.40 13.70
C PHE A 46 12.03 -3.18 13.23
N ASP A 47 12.79 -4.25 13.08
CA ASP A 47 14.19 -4.18 12.62
C ASP A 47 14.30 -4.11 11.09
N LEU A 48 13.18 -4.08 10.39
CA LEU A 48 13.11 -4.06 8.93
C LEU A 48 13.77 -5.26 8.26
N LYS A 49 13.82 -6.39 8.97
CA LYS A 49 14.36 -7.65 8.44
C LYS A 49 13.33 -8.48 7.73
N LYS A 50 12.04 -8.13 7.89
CA LYS A 50 10.92 -8.85 7.28
C LYS A 50 9.90 -7.82 6.84
N GLU A 51 9.27 -8.04 5.68
CA GLU A 51 8.18 -7.21 5.21
C GLU A 51 6.87 -7.64 5.86
N GLY A 52 6.01 -6.67 6.13
CA GLY A 52 4.69 -6.92 6.69
C GLY A 52 4.13 -5.67 7.34
N TYR A 53 2.85 -5.74 7.68
CA TYR A 53 2.15 -4.64 8.31
C TYR A 53 2.12 -4.84 9.82
N PHE A 54 2.52 -3.84 10.59
CA PHE A 54 2.39 -3.91 12.04
C PHE A 54 1.70 -2.70 12.64
N TYR A 55 1.71 -1.56 11.98
CA TYR A 55 1.06 -0.35 12.48
C TYR A 55 0.64 0.54 11.31
N THR A 56 -0.61 0.97 11.30
CA THR A 56 -1.21 1.69 10.14
C THR A 56 -0.51 3.01 9.84
N ARG A 57 0.01 3.72 10.85
CA ARG A 57 0.73 4.96 10.58
C ARG A 57 1.91 4.74 9.65
N LEU A 58 2.55 3.58 9.72
CA LEU A 58 3.69 3.25 8.89
C LEU A 58 3.26 2.63 7.56
N GLN A 59 2.37 1.65 7.62
CA GLN A 59 1.86 0.96 6.43
C GLN A 59 0.49 0.37 6.70
N ASN A 60 -0.34 0.38 5.65
CA ASN A 60 -1.67 -0.23 5.69
C ASN A 60 -1.97 -0.78 4.29
N PRO A 61 -2.54 -2.00 4.18
CA PRO A 61 -2.81 -2.60 2.86
C PRO A 61 -3.67 -1.73 1.95
N THR A 62 -4.68 -1.04 2.49
CA THR A 62 -5.55 -0.17 1.70
C THR A 62 -4.78 1.04 1.16
N ASN A 63 -4.02 1.70 2.03
CA ASN A 63 -3.22 2.86 1.64
C ASN A 63 -2.15 2.47 0.62
N ASP A 64 -1.50 1.33 0.83
CA ASP A 64 -0.49 0.84 -0.11
C ASP A 64 -1.07 0.56 -1.49
N ALA A 65 -2.26 -0.01 -1.56
CA ALA A 65 -2.91 -0.28 -2.84
C ALA A 65 -3.21 1.02 -3.59
N VAL A 66 -3.69 2.04 -2.89
CA VAL A 66 -3.95 3.35 -3.50
C VAL A 66 -2.64 4.00 -3.97
N ALA A 67 -1.60 3.96 -3.14
CA ALA A 67 -0.29 4.50 -3.49
C ALA A 67 0.28 3.81 -4.73
N LYS A 68 0.16 2.49 -4.81
CA LYS A 68 0.62 1.73 -5.98
C LYS A 68 -0.14 2.11 -7.25
N LYS A 69 -1.45 2.33 -7.13
CA LYS A 69 -2.26 2.76 -8.27
C LYS A 69 -1.80 4.12 -8.78
N ILE A 70 -1.60 5.07 -7.87
CA ILE A 70 -1.14 6.41 -8.25
C ILE A 70 0.24 6.35 -8.89
N ALA A 71 1.16 5.59 -8.30
CA ALA A 71 2.49 5.40 -8.88
C ALA A 71 2.43 4.84 -10.30
N ALA A 72 1.55 3.85 -10.52
CA ALA A 72 1.37 3.26 -11.85
C ALA A 72 0.81 4.28 -12.86
N LEU A 73 -0.16 5.10 -12.43
CA LEU A 73 -0.77 6.12 -13.30
C LEU A 73 0.22 7.23 -13.67
N GLU A 74 1.11 7.58 -12.75
CA GLU A 74 2.10 8.65 -12.97
C GLU A 74 3.42 8.14 -13.55
N GLY A 75 3.57 6.83 -13.70
CA GLY A 75 4.82 6.25 -14.19
C GLY A 75 5.96 6.35 -13.20
N GLY A 76 5.66 6.50 -11.92
CA GLY A 76 6.65 6.62 -10.86
C GLY A 76 7.06 5.28 -10.26
N VAL A 77 8.12 5.32 -9.45
CA VAL A 77 8.62 4.12 -8.77
C VAL A 77 7.89 3.85 -7.46
N GLY A 78 7.18 4.85 -6.93
CA GLY A 78 6.44 4.72 -5.69
C GLY A 78 5.64 5.97 -5.40
N ALA A 79 4.80 5.90 -4.39
CA ALA A 79 3.99 7.02 -3.94
C ALA A 79 3.76 6.93 -2.44
N MET A 80 3.52 8.06 -1.82
CA MET A 80 3.17 8.15 -0.41
C MET A 80 1.92 9.01 -0.26
N LEU A 81 0.95 8.51 0.48
CA LEU A 81 -0.28 9.25 0.75
C LEU A 81 -0.10 10.15 1.97
N THR A 82 -0.70 11.33 1.90
CA THR A 82 -0.71 12.27 3.03
C THR A 82 -2.12 12.80 3.22
N SER A 83 -2.35 13.45 4.37
CA SER A 83 -3.68 13.96 4.71
C SER A 83 -4.03 15.29 4.03
N SER A 84 -3.06 15.95 3.39
CA SER A 84 -3.28 17.24 2.74
C SER A 84 -2.22 17.51 1.68
N GLY A 85 -2.52 18.43 0.76
CA GLY A 85 -1.55 18.89 -0.22
C GLY A 85 -0.37 19.62 0.42
N GLN A 86 -0.60 20.33 1.51
CA GLN A 86 0.48 20.98 2.26
C GLN A 86 1.44 19.97 2.85
N ALA A 87 0.92 18.87 3.42
CA ALA A 87 1.77 17.80 3.93
C ALA A 87 2.57 17.15 2.80
N ALA A 88 1.95 16.96 1.64
CA ALA A 88 2.65 16.39 0.48
C ALA A 88 3.82 17.28 0.05
N ASN A 89 3.59 18.58 -0.05
CA ASN A 89 4.65 19.53 -0.39
C ASN A 89 5.76 19.55 0.67
N PHE A 90 5.38 19.53 1.93
CA PHE A 90 6.33 19.53 3.03
C PHE A 90 7.27 18.33 2.97
N TYR A 91 6.72 17.15 2.78
CA TYR A 91 7.52 15.92 2.73
C TYR A 91 8.34 15.80 1.43
N ALA A 92 7.86 16.37 0.33
CA ALA A 92 8.58 16.32 -0.94
C ALA A 92 9.84 17.19 -0.91
N VAL A 93 9.80 18.31 -0.20
CA VAL A 93 10.93 19.24 -0.08
C VAL A 93 11.84 18.85 1.06
#